data_21380713f401ecd098767f2b7804db8b
#
_entry.id   21380713f401ecd098767f2b7804db8b
#
_cell.length_a   1.000
_cell.length_b   1.000
_cell.length_c   1.000
_cell.angle_alpha   90.00
_cell.angle_beta   90.00
_cell.angle_gamma   90.00
#
_symmetry.space_group_name_H-M   'P 1'
#
loop_
_entity.id
_entity.type
_entity.pdbx_description
1 polymer ?
#
loop_
_entity_poly.entity_id
_entity_poly.type
_entity_poly.pdbx_seq_one_letter_code
_entity_poly.pdbx_strand_id
1 'polypeptide(L)'
;LEKYNGCILADSVGLGKTYTALSVIKYYENRNKSVLVLCPKKLNDNWITYKSNYINNPLEKDRLRYDILFHSDLSRNGGKSNGVDLNYVNWSNYDLVVIDESHNFRNGGKITTDENDENPRENRYLQLLNKVIRKGVKTKVLMLSATPVNNRFNDLKHQIALAYEGNTENIDHLLNTENGIDDIFRQAQTEYNKWAKLPSSQRTTQALLQRLSFDFFEILDSVTIARSRKHIEQYYDTTDIGKFPTRL
;
A
#
# COMPACT_ATOMS: atom_id res chain seq x y z
N LEU A 1 -9.15 6.81 -2.91
CA LEU A 1 -8.17 6.59 -3.97
C LEU A 1 -8.15 7.77 -4.93
N GLU A 2 -9.28 8.16 -5.51
CA GLU A 2 -9.34 9.24 -6.50
C GLU A 2 -8.92 10.60 -5.93
N LYS A 3 -9.40 10.97 -4.75
CA LYS A 3 -9.12 12.27 -4.13
C LYS A 3 -7.64 12.45 -3.77
N TYR A 4 -6.99 11.40 -3.25
CA TYR A 4 -5.63 11.49 -2.70
C TYR A 4 -4.58 10.73 -3.54
N ASN A 5 -4.90 10.34 -4.76
CA ASN A 5 -4.07 9.53 -5.66
C ASN A 5 -3.61 8.17 -5.11
N GLY A 6 -4.04 7.79 -3.92
CA GLY A 6 -3.73 6.51 -3.33
C GLY A 6 -4.42 6.29 -2.00
N CYS A 7 -4.39 5.03 -1.56
CA CYS A 7 -4.83 4.66 -0.22
C CYS A 7 -4.18 3.35 0.22
N ILE A 8 -4.19 3.12 1.53
CA ILE A 8 -3.75 1.87 2.15
C ILE A 8 -4.97 1.11 2.64
N LEU A 9 -5.16 -0.10 2.14
CA LEU A 9 -6.12 -1.05 2.67
C LEU A 9 -5.42 -1.89 3.75
N ALA A 10 -5.67 -1.52 5.00
CA ALA A 10 -5.01 -2.05 6.20
C ALA A 10 -5.88 -3.06 6.97
N ASP A 11 -6.85 -3.69 6.31
CA ASP A 11 -7.73 -4.68 6.91
C ASP A 11 -6.93 -5.84 7.53
N SER A 12 -7.41 -6.39 8.63
CA SER A 12 -6.81 -7.56 9.27
C SER A 12 -6.67 -8.74 8.29
N VAL A 13 -5.73 -9.65 8.59
CA VAL A 13 -5.50 -10.85 7.78
C VAL A 13 -6.79 -11.67 7.66
N GLY A 14 -7.10 -12.13 6.45
CA GLY A 14 -8.28 -12.95 6.16
C GLY A 14 -9.58 -12.18 5.95
N LEU A 15 -9.57 -10.86 5.89
CA LEU A 15 -10.74 -10.02 5.60
C LEU A 15 -10.93 -9.71 4.10
N GLY A 16 -10.27 -10.44 3.22
CA GLY A 16 -10.54 -10.33 1.78
C GLY A 16 -9.94 -9.11 1.09
N LYS A 17 -8.78 -8.57 1.56
CA LYS A 17 -8.09 -7.45 0.89
C LYS A 17 -7.92 -7.66 -0.60
N THR A 18 -7.58 -8.88 -1.01
CA THR A 18 -7.42 -9.25 -2.43
C THR A 18 -8.72 -9.05 -3.20
N TYR A 19 -9.87 -9.47 -2.67
CA TYR A 19 -11.17 -9.27 -3.34
C TYR A 19 -11.54 -7.80 -3.44
N THR A 20 -11.29 -7.01 -2.40
CA THR A 20 -11.49 -5.56 -2.44
C THR A 20 -10.60 -4.93 -3.53
N ALA A 21 -9.35 -5.36 -3.63
CA ALA A 21 -8.44 -4.87 -4.68
C ALA A 21 -8.90 -5.29 -6.08
N LEU A 22 -9.39 -6.53 -6.27
CA LEU A 22 -9.94 -7.02 -7.53
C LEU A 22 -11.16 -6.20 -7.97
N SER A 23 -12.02 -5.78 -7.04
CA SER A 23 -13.15 -4.89 -7.33
C SER A 23 -12.68 -3.52 -7.82
N VAL A 24 -11.62 -2.97 -7.21
CA VAL A 24 -11.00 -1.73 -7.67
C VAL A 24 -10.35 -1.92 -9.04
N ILE A 25 -9.62 -3.00 -9.28
CA ILE A 25 -9.05 -3.35 -10.57
C ILE A 25 -10.14 -3.38 -11.64
N LYS A 26 -11.26 -4.05 -11.37
CA LYS A 26 -12.39 -4.12 -12.30
C LYS A 26 -12.99 -2.74 -12.61
N TYR A 27 -13.07 -1.86 -11.61
CA TYR A 27 -13.53 -0.48 -11.80
C TYR A 27 -12.64 0.29 -12.79
N TYR A 28 -11.31 0.14 -12.69
CA TYR A 28 -10.36 0.79 -13.59
C TYR A 28 -10.38 0.15 -14.99
N GLU A 29 -10.42 -1.19 -15.04
CA GLU A 29 -10.46 -1.94 -16.28
C GLU A 29 -11.69 -1.59 -17.13
N ASN A 30 -12.87 -1.46 -16.51
CA ASN A 30 -14.11 -1.04 -17.20
C ASN A 30 -14.01 0.39 -17.79
N ARG A 31 -12.98 1.14 -17.43
CA ARG A 31 -12.65 2.48 -17.96
C ARG A 31 -11.47 2.43 -18.93
N ASN A 32 -11.11 1.26 -19.41
CA ASN A 32 -9.95 1.03 -20.29
C ASN A 32 -8.64 1.54 -19.69
N LYS A 33 -8.47 1.42 -18.37
CA LYS A 33 -7.29 1.81 -17.63
C LYS A 33 -6.35 0.63 -17.44
N SER A 34 -5.05 0.86 -17.60
CA SER A 34 -4.01 -0.15 -17.41
C SER A 34 -3.70 -0.35 -15.94
N VAL A 35 -3.66 -1.61 -15.51
CA VAL A 35 -3.44 -1.97 -14.10
C VAL A 35 -2.23 -2.87 -13.95
N LEU A 36 -1.35 -2.51 -13.01
CA LEU A 36 -0.22 -3.31 -12.57
C LEU A 36 -0.47 -3.80 -11.14
N VAL A 37 -0.28 -5.08 -10.91
CA VAL A 37 -0.18 -5.67 -9.57
C VAL A 37 1.29 -5.97 -9.28
N LEU A 38 1.82 -5.40 -8.21
CA LEU A 38 3.14 -5.69 -7.67
C LEU A 38 2.99 -6.53 -6.41
N CYS A 39 3.49 -7.76 -6.42
CA CYS A 39 3.39 -8.66 -5.27
C CYS A 39 4.73 -9.37 -4.97
N PRO A 40 4.89 -9.91 -3.75
CA PRO A 40 5.93 -10.87 -3.49
C PRO A 40 5.76 -12.14 -4.35
N LYS A 41 6.84 -12.73 -4.83
CA LYS A 41 6.80 -13.93 -5.69
C LYS A 41 5.97 -15.07 -5.08
N LYS A 42 6.02 -15.24 -3.77
CA LYS A 42 5.25 -16.26 -3.03
C LYS A 42 3.73 -16.08 -3.08
N LEU A 43 3.25 -14.88 -3.43
CA LEU A 43 1.82 -14.57 -3.54
C LEU A 43 1.33 -14.54 -5.00
N ASN A 44 2.17 -14.95 -5.95
CA ASN A 44 1.81 -14.99 -7.36
C ASN A 44 0.49 -15.73 -7.63
N ASP A 45 0.33 -16.91 -7.04
CA ASP A 45 -0.82 -17.77 -7.28
C ASP A 45 -2.13 -17.15 -6.79
N ASN A 46 -2.07 -16.32 -5.75
CA ASN A 46 -3.23 -15.56 -5.27
C ASN A 46 -3.75 -14.56 -6.30
N TRP A 47 -2.88 -14.07 -7.20
CA TRP A 47 -3.24 -13.08 -8.21
C TRP A 47 -3.49 -13.72 -9.57
N ILE A 48 -2.68 -14.71 -9.97
CA ILE A 48 -2.82 -15.35 -11.29
C ILE A 48 -4.12 -16.15 -11.39
N THR A 49 -4.63 -16.69 -10.27
CA THR A 49 -5.89 -17.43 -10.21
C THR A 49 -7.05 -16.61 -10.75
N TYR A 50 -7.12 -15.31 -10.46
CA TYR A 50 -8.24 -14.46 -10.88
C TYR A 50 -8.03 -13.82 -12.26
N LYS A 51 -6.80 -13.81 -12.78
CA LYS A 51 -6.49 -13.31 -14.12
C LYS A 51 -6.73 -14.35 -15.20
N SER A 52 -6.40 -15.59 -14.92
CA SER A 52 -6.45 -16.70 -15.87
C SER A 52 -7.69 -17.55 -15.65
N ASN A 53 -8.16 -18.24 -16.72
CA ASN A 53 -9.24 -19.21 -16.61
C ASN A 53 -8.76 -20.48 -15.90
N TYR A 54 -8.33 -20.33 -14.65
CA TYR A 54 -7.97 -21.47 -13.82
C TYR A 54 -9.24 -22.21 -13.38
N ILE A 55 -9.16 -23.50 -13.29
CA ILE A 55 -10.17 -24.35 -12.64
C ILE A 55 -10.42 -23.75 -11.24
N ASN A 56 -11.67 -23.41 -10.94
CA ASN A 56 -12.13 -22.78 -9.69
C ASN A 56 -11.90 -21.26 -9.57
N ASN A 57 -11.80 -20.51 -10.64
CA ASN A 57 -11.83 -19.05 -10.57
C ASN A 57 -13.30 -18.57 -10.37
N PRO A 58 -13.68 -18.06 -9.18
CA PRO A 58 -15.05 -17.58 -8.94
C PRO A 58 -15.36 -16.29 -9.71
N LEU A 59 -14.34 -15.60 -10.24
CA LEU A 59 -14.44 -14.35 -11.00
C LEU A 59 -14.17 -14.56 -12.50
N GLU A 60 -14.27 -15.80 -13.00
CA GLU A 60 -13.99 -16.11 -14.41
C GLU A 60 -14.83 -15.27 -15.38
N LYS A 61 -16.10 -15.04 -15.05
CA LYS A 61 -17.02 -14.24 -15.87
C LYS A 61 -16.60 -12.76 -15.99
N ASP A 62 -15.87 -12.27 -15.02
CA ASP A 62 -15.38 -10.87 -15.00
C ASP A 62 -14.22 -10.64 -15.96
N ARG A 63 -13.51 -11.69 -16.39
CA ARG A 63 -12.40 -11.65 -17.34
C ARG A 63 -11.40 -10.57 -17.00
N LEU A 64 -10.93 -10.56 -15.75
CA LEU A 64 -10.01 -9.54 -15.23
C LEU A 64 -8.70 -9.49 -16.03
N ARG A 65 -8.27 -8.29 -16.38
CA ARG A 65 -7.04 -8.00 -17.13
C ARG A 65 -6.16 -7.05 -16.32
N TYR A 66 -5.00 -7.53 -15.90
CA TYR A 66 -3.97 -6.75 -15.24
C TYR A 66 -2.63 -7.45 -15.40
N ASP A 67 -1.54 -6.70 -15.32
CA ASP A 67 -0.22 -7.29 -15.31
C ASP A 67 0.19 -7.65 -13.88
N ILE A 68 0.88 -8.77 -13.72
CA ILE A 68 1.42 -9.21 -12.43
C ILE A 68 2.93 -9.25 -12.55
N LEU A 69 3.60 -8.43 -11.76
CA LEU A 69 5.05 -8.39 -11.65
C LEU A 69 5.46 -8.48 -10.18
N PHE A 70 6.70 -8.85 -9.94
CA PHE A 70 7.20 -9.00 -8.58
C PHE A 70 7.90 -7.73 -8.10
N HIS A 71 7.93 -7.52 -6.79
CA HIS A 71 8.68 -6.41 -6.19
C HIS A 71 10.15 -6.36 -6.64
N SER A 72 10.75 -7.53 -6.88
CA SER A 72 12.12 -7.65 -7.39
C SER A 72 12.30 -7.20 -8.84
N ASP A 73 11.24 -7.22 -9.65
CA ASP A 73 11.32 -6.88 -11.06
C ASP A 73 11.57 -5.39 -11.30
N LEU A 74 11.20 -4.55 -10.33
CA LEU A 74 11.51 -3.11 -10.35
C LEU A 74 13.00 -2.82 -10.51
N SER A 75 13.86 -3.66 -9.93
CA SER A 75 15.32 -3.51 -9.97
C SER A 75 15.98 -4.28 -11.11
N ARG A 76 15.21 -4.94 -11.99
CA ARG A 76 15.73 -5.70 -13.13
C ARG A 76 15.79 -4.82 -14.36
N ASN A 77 16.84 -5.01 -15.16
CA ASN A 77 17.02 -4.28 -16.41
C ASN A 77 16.57 -5.09 -17.65
N GLY A 78 15.87 -6.22 -17.44
CA GLY A 78 15.33 -7.02 -18.52
C GLY A 78 15.06 -8.47 -18.12
N GLY A 79 14.78 -9.31 -19.11
CA GLY A 79 14.40 -10.71 -18.96
C GLY A 79 12.91 -10.91 -18.78
N LYS A 80 12.47 -12.16 -18.61
CA LYS A 80 11.05 -12.50 -18.47
C LYS A 80 10.65 -12.65 -17.03
N SER A 81 9.45 -12.16 -16.69
CA SER A 81 8.81 -12.34 -15.40
C SER A 81 7.31 -12.53 -15.62
N ASN A 82 6.77 -13.63 -15.09
CA ASN A 82 5.35 -13.97 -15.12
C ASN A 82 4.71 -13.86 -16.53
N GLY A 83 5.43 -14.31 -17.57
CA GLY A 83 5.01 -14.24 -18.96
C GLY A 83 5.22 -12.88 -19.66
N VAL A 84 5.67 -11.86 -18.92
CA VAL A 84 5.94 -10.52 -19.42
C VAL A 84 7.45 -10.36 -19.66
N ASP A 85 7.83 -9.82 -20.80
CA ASP A 85 9.22 -9.46 -21.10
C ASP A 85 9.49 -8.04 -20.58
N LEU A 86 10.35 -7.93 -19.57
CA LEU A 86 10.66 -6.68 -18.87
C LEU A 86 11.36 -5.63 -19.75
N ASN A 87 11.97 -6.05 -20.88
CA ASN A 87 12.58 -5.13 -21.83
C ASN A 87 11.53 -4.24 -22.55
N TYR A 88 10.31 -4.74 -22.66
CA TYR A 88 9.21 -4.06 -23.36
C TYR A 88 8.15 -3.49 -22.44
N VAL A 89 8.32 -3.62 -21.11
CA VAL A 89 7.38 -3.02 -20.15
C VAL A 89 7.53 -1.51 -20.16
N ASN A 90 6.47 -0.83 -20.54
CA ASN A 90 6.39 0.62 -20.33
C ASN A 90 5.86 0.88 -18.90
N TRP A 91 6.77 0.98 -17.95
CA TRP A 91 6.48 1.18 -16.55
C TRP A 91 5.66 2.44 -16.25
N SER A 92 5.73 3.45 -17.12
CA SER A 92 5.00 4.70 -16.96
C SER A 92 3.56 4.67 -17.50
N ASN A 93 3.12 3.56 -18.12
CA ASN A 93 1.82 3.46 -18.77
C ASN A 93 0.73 2.82 -17.90
N TYR A 94 0.93 2.74 -16.60
CA TYR A 94 -0.07 2.18 -15.69
C TYR A 94 -0.87 3.30 -15.01
N ASP A 95 -2.19 3.24 -15.11
CA ASP A 95 -3.11 4.15 -14.45
C ASP A 95 -3.33 3.80 -12.97
N LEU A 96 -3.24 2.51 -12.64
CA LEU A 96 -3.33 1.99 -11.28
C LEU A 96 -2.20 1.00 -10.99
N VAL A 97 -1.53 1.18 -9.87
CA VAL A 97 -0.63 0.18 -9.30
C VAL A 97 -1.20 -0.33 -7.99
N VAL A 98 -1.42 -1.64 -7.91
CA VAL A 98 -1.80 -2.35 -6.68
C VAL A 98 -0.55 -2.98 -6.08
N ILE A 99 -0.21 -2.62 -4.86
CA ILE A 99 0.99 -3.11 -4.18
C ILE A 99 0.55 -4.05 -3.05
N ASP A 100 0.68 -5.35 -3.26
CA ASP A 100 0.43 -6.33 -2.21
C ASP A 100 1.64 -6.42 -1.27
N GLU A 101 1.38 -6.58 0.03
CA GLU A 101 2.39 -6.51 1.09
C GLU A 101 3.23 -5.22 1.02
N SER A 102 2.54 -4.08 0.94
CA SER A 102 3.13 -2.76 0.75
C SER A 102 4.13 -2.34 1.85
N HIS A 103 4.10 -3.02 3.01
CA HIS A 103 5.09 -2.82 4.06
C HIS A 103 6.54 -3.10 3.60
N ASN A 104 6.72 -3.81 2.48
CA ASN A 104 8.05 -3.98 1.86
C ASN A 104 8.64 -2.68 1.29
N PHE A 105 7.83 -1.64 1.15
CA PHE A 105 8.21 -0.30 0.66
C PHE A 105 8.30 0.74 1.77
N ARG A 106 8.23 0.34 3.04
CA ARG A 106 8.23 1.24 4.22
C ARG A 106 9.54 2.00 4.46
N ASN A 107 10.68 1.49 3.97
CA ASN A 107 11.98 2.04 4.32
C ASN A 107 12.34 3.33 3.57
N GLY A 108 11.46 3.80 2.67
CA GLY A 108 11.71 5.00 1.88
C GLY A 108 12.91 4.91 0.95
N GLY A 109 13.24 6.05 0.33
CA GLY A 109 14.35 6.13 -0.62
C GLY A 109 15.68 6.42 0.09
N LYS A 110 16.41 5.39 0.50
CA LYS A 110 17.84 5.52 0.79
C LYS A 110 18.62 5.08 -0.45
N ILE A 111 19.43 5.99 -0.97
CA ILE A 111 20.49 5.64 -1.91
C ILE A 111 21.58 5.01 -1.04
N THR A 112 21.84 3.71 -1.19
CA THR A 112 23.01 3.08 -0.61
C THR A 112 24.20 3.50 -1.46
N THR A 113 24.91 4.53 -1.01
CA THR A 113 26.25 4.84 -1.47
C THR A 113 27.19 4.00 -0.62
N ASP A 114 27.62 2.85 -1.12
CA ASP A 114 28.93 2.32 -0.71
C ASP A 114 29.96 3.28 -1.30
N GLU A 115 30.89 3.77 -0.48
CA GLU A 115 31.92 4.78 -0.87
C GLU A 115 32.78 4.36 -2.07
N ASN A 116 32.64 3.13 -2.55
CA ASN A 116 33.34 2.52 -3.69
C ASN A 116 32.42 2.13 -4.87
N ASP A 117 31.13 2.45 -4.86
CA ASP A 117 30.22 2.06 -5.94
C ASP A 117 30.02 3.26 -6.89
N GLU A 118 30.63 3.20 -8.07
CA GLU A 118 30.50 4.23 -9.13
C GLU A 118 29.05 4.36 -9.66
N ASN A 119 28.15 3.43 -9.29
CA ASN A 119 26.75 3.46 -9.64
C ASN A 119 25.86 3.19 -8.41
N PRO A 120 25.39 4.25 -7.72
CA PRO A 120 24.47 4.10 -6.59
C PRO A 120 23.18 3.40 -7.05
N ARG A 121 22.93 2.20 -6.53
CA ARG A 121 21.71 1.44 -6.87
C ARG A 121 20.53 2.03 -6.12
N GLU A 122 19.59 2.57 -6.87
CA GLU A 122 18.27 2.93 -6.32
C GLU A 122 17.62 1.69 -5.70
N ASN A 123 17.11 1.84 -4.47
CA ASN A 123 16.34 0.78 -3.86
C ASN A 123 14.97 0.59 -4.56
N ARG A 124 14.27 -0.49 -4.27
CA ARG A 124 12.95 -0.80 -4.90
C ARG A 124 11.92 0.32 -4.72
N TYR A 125 11.98 1.04 -3.61
CA TYR A 125 11.09 2.17 -3.36
C TYR A 125 11.34 3.30 -4.37
N LEU A 126 12.59 3.69 -4.57
CA LEU A 126 12.96 4.72 -5.55
C LEU A 126 12.68 4.27 -6.98
N GLN A 127 12.91 3.00 -7.31
CA GLN A 127 12.57 2.44 -8.61
C GLN A 127 11.06 2.56 -8.88
N LEU A 128 10.22 2.18 -7.92
CA LEU A 128 8.77 2.33 -8.02
C LEU A 128 8.37 3.81 -8.18
N LEU A 129 8.90 4.67 -7.31
CA LEU A 129 8.59 6.09 -7.31
C LEU A 129 9.00 6.75 -8.62
N ASN A 130 10.22 6.48 -9.12
CA ASN A 130 10.78 7.18 -10.27
C ASN A 130 10.33 6.58 -11.61
N LYS A 131 10.31 5.24 -11.76
CA LYS A 131 9.97 4.60 -13.04
C LYS A 131 8.47 4.53 -13.30
N VAL A 132 7.67 4.33 -12.26
CA VAL A 132 6.24 4.04 -12.40
C VAL A 132 5.41 5.26 -12.04
N ILE A 133 5.60 5.83 -10.85
CA ILE A 133 4.69 6.83 -10.31
C ILE A 133 4.98 8.21 -10.92
N ARG A 134 6.19 8.74 -10.74
CA ARG A 134 6.56 10.10 -11.21
C ARG A 134 6.57 10.23 -12.73
N LYS A 135 6.98 9.19 -13.44
CA LYS A 135 6.93 9.16 -14.92
C LYS A 135 5.57 8.75 -15.46
N GLY A 136 4.65 8.38 -14.60
CA GLY A 136 3.36 7.84 -14.97
C GLY A 136 2.35 8.89 -15.42
N VAL A 137 1.20 8.39 -15.82
CA VAL A 137 0.04 9.17 -16.31
C VAL A 137 -0.89 9.57 -15.14
N LYS A 138 -0.36 10.13 -14.07
CA LYS A 138 -1.05 10.33 -12.77
C LYS A 138 -1.48 9.01 -12.14
N THR A 139 -0.53 8.10 -12.05
CA THR A 139 -0.73 6.73 -11.56
C THR A 139 -1.31 6.73 -10.15
N LYS A 140 -2.43 6.05 -9.96
CA LYS A 140 -3.03 5.83 -8.65
C LYS A 140 -2.35 4.65 -7.95
N VAL A 141 -2.25 4.70 -6.62
CA VAL A 141 -1.56 3.67 -5.84
C VAL A 141 -2.49 3.06 -4.79
N LEU A 142 -2.84 1.79 -4.95
CA LEU A 142 -3.57 1.02 -3.95
C LEU A 142 -2.59 0.09 -3.21
N MET A 143 -2.42 0.32 -1.93
CA MET A 143 -1.50 -0.43 -1.08
C MET A 143 -2.26 -1.40 -0.20
N LEU A 144 -1.83 -2.66 -0.16
CA LEU A 144 -2.43 -3.70 0.68
C LEU A 144 -1.41 -4.12 1.74
N SER A 145 -1.75 -3.99 3.00
CA SER A 145 -0.90 -4.47 4.10
C SER A 145 -1.74 -4.69 5.35
N ALA A 146 -1.55 -5.83 6.02
CA ALA A 146 -2.15 -6.05 7.32
C ALA A 146 -1.40 -5.31 8.46
N THR A 147 -0.17 -4.88 8.20
CA THR A 147 0.72 -4.22 9.16
C THR A 147 1.44 -3.04 8.52
N PRO A 148 0.71 -1.95 8.15
CA PRO A 148 1.31 -0.81 7.47
C PRO A 148 2.32 -0.05 8.37
N VAL A 149 2.15 -0.15 9.68
CA VAL A 149 3.08 0.36 10.70
C VAL A 149 3.71 -0.83 11.42
N ASN A 150 5.03 -0.85 11.53
CA ASN A 150 5.71 -1.85 12.33
C ASN A 150 6.19 -1.24 13.66
N ASN A 151 7.24 -0.43 13.63
CA ASN A 151 7.81 0.19 14.83
C ASN A 151 7.90 1.72 14.74
N ARG A 152 7.60 2.29 13.58
CA ARG A 152 7.75 3.73 13.32
C ARG A 152 6.61 4.25 12.46
N PHE A 153 6.08 5.40 12.82
CA PHE A 153 5.09 6.07 11.97
C PHE A 153 5.68 6.52 10.63
N ASN A 154 6.99 6.72 10.54
CA ASN A 154 7.68 6.97 9.28
C ASN A 154 7.52 5.81 8.27
N ASP A 155 7.30 4.56 8.73
CA ASP A 155 7.01 3.42 7.87
C ASP A 155 5.72 3.66 7.07
N LEU A 156 4.70 4.22 7.73
CA LEU A 156 3.44 4.60 7.12
C LEU A 156 3.60 5.83 6.22
N LYS A 157 4.32 6.85 6.69
CA LYS A 157 4.61 8.05 5.90
C LYS A 157 5.23 7.71 4.54
N HIS A 158 6.25 6.84 4.52
CA HIS A 158 6.89 6.44 3.27
C HIS A 158 5.94 5.70 2.32
N GLN A 159 5.05 4.86 2.86
CA GLN A 159 4.04 4.21 2.02
C GLN A 159 3.07 5.23 1.44
N ILE A 160 2.54 6.14 2.26
CA ILE A 160 1.62 7.20 1.81
C ILE A 160 2.31 8.11 0.79
N ALA A 161 3.62 8.36 0.95
CA ALA A 161 4.40 9.20 0.04
C ALA A 161 4.39 8.72 -1.41
N LEU A 162 4.16 7.43 -1.66
CA LEU A 162 3.95 6.91 -3.01
C LEU A 162 2.71 7.54 -3.68
N ALA A 163 1.65 7.82 -2.91
CA ALA A 163 0.41 8.39 -3.43
C ALA A 163 0.57 9.86 -3.87
N TYR A 164 1.41 10.64 -3.19
CA TYR A 164 1.68 12.03 -3.55
C TYR A 164 3.04 12.25 -4.23
N GLU A 165 3.59 11.19 -4.83
CA GLU A 165 4.84 11.23 -5.62
C GLU A 165 6.07 11.67 -4.81
N GLY A 166 6.00 11.57 -3.47
CA GLY A 166 7.04 12.06 -2.56
C GLY A 166 7.12 13.59 -2.47
N ASN A 167 6.15 14.33 -3.03
CA ASN A 167 6.04 15.79 -2.92
C ASN A 167 4.82 16.15 -2.07
N THR A 168 5.04 16.70 -0.88
CA THR A 168 3.98 17.04 0.08
C THR A 168 3.00 18.08 -0.44
N GLU A 169 3.42 18.97 -1.36
CA GLU A 169 2.52 19.94 -2.01
C GLU A 169 1.36 19.26 -2.74
N ASN A 170 1.56 18.03 -3.22
CA ASN A 170 0.51 17.28 -3.92
C ASN A 170 -0.61 16.78 -3.00
N ILE A 171 -0.41 16.78 -1.69
CA ILE A 171 -1.38 16.26 -0.72
C ILE A 171 -1.78 17.27 0.35
N ASP A 172 -0.89 18.13 0.82
CA ASP A 172 -1.15 19.05 1.93
C ASP A 172 -2.38 19.94 1.67
N HIS A 173 -2.58 20.41 0.44
CA HIS A 173 -3.74 21.21 0.07
C HIS A 173 -5.06 20.41 0.00
N LEU A 174 -5.01 19.07 0.00
CA LEU A 174 -6.18 18.18 -0.04
C LEU A 174 -6.61 17.75 1.37
N LEU A 175 -5.72 17.88 2.34
CA LEU A 175 -5.96 17.53 3.73
C LEU A 175 -6.60 18.72 4.45
N ASN A 176 -7.47 18.43 5.41
CA ASN A 176 -8.06 19.44 6.29
C ASN A 176 -7.27 19.49 7.61
N THR A 177 -5.96 19.79 7.51
CA THR A 177 -5.02 19.83 8.64
C THR A 177 -4.41 21.22 8.77
N GLU A 178 -4.02 21.58 10.01
CA GLU A 178 -3.35 22.85 10.28
C GLU A 178 -1.88 22.82 9.88
N ASN A 179 -1.26 21.64 9.94
CA ASN A 179 0.14 21.43 9.63
C ASN A 179 0.33 20.57 8.39
N GLY A 180 1.48 20.69 7.72
CA GLY A 180 1.85 19.79 6.62
C GLY A 180 2.13 18.36 7.09
N ILE A 181 1.97 17.42 6.19
CA ILE A 181 2.08 15.97 6.48
C ILE A 181 3.43 15.59 7.13
N ASP A 182 4.51 16.24 6.75
CA ASP A 182 5.84 15.97 7.28
C ASP A 182 5.96 16.34 8.76
N ASP A 183 5.38 17.46 9.15
CA ASP A 183 5.38 17.93 10.52
C ASP A 183 4.49 17.08 11.41
N ILE A 184 3.32 16.70 10.90
CA ILE A 184 2.38 15.84 11.62
C ILE A 184 3.04 14.48 11.93
N PHE A 185 3.69 13.84 10.96
CA PHE A 185 4.37 12.57 11.18
C PHE A 185 5.58 12.70 12.10
N ARG A 186 6.31 13.82 12.05
CA ARG A 186 7.44 14.10 12.96
C ARG A 186 6.96 14.24 14.41
N GLN A 187 5.87 14.97 14.62
CA GLN A 187 5.23 15.12 15.95
C GLN A 187 4.71 13.77 16.48
N ALA A 188 3.97 13.03 15.64
CA ALA A 188 3.47 11.72 16.01
C ALA A 188 4.58 10.75 16.41
N GLN A 189 5.69 10.71 15.65
CA GLN A 189 6.85 9.88 16.00
C GLN A 189 7.52 10.33 17.30
N THR A 190 7.56 11.60 17.57
CA THR A 190 8.10 12.14 18.83
C THR A 190 7.26 11.69 20.02
N GLU A 191 5.94 11.78 19.93
CA GLU A 191 5.02 11.34 20.98
C GLU A 191 5.05 9.81 21.16
N TYR A 192 5.17 9.05 20.08
CA TYR A 192 5.38 7.60 20.15
C TYR A 192 6.67 7.26 20.91
N ASN A 193 7.77 7.95 20.63
CA ASN A 193 9.05 7.73 21.30
C ASN A 193 8.98 8.07 22.80
N LYS A 194 8.23 9.09 23.19
CA LYS A 194 7.97 9.43 24.60
C LYS A 194 7.14 8.34 25.27
N TRP A 195 6.06 7.90 24.60
CA TRP A 195 5.21 6.81 25.10
C TRP A 195 5.97 5.50 25.26
N ALA A 196 6.83 5.15 24.31
CA ALA A 196 7.63 3.92 24.35
C ALA A 196 8.61 3.86 25.54
N LYS A 197 8.99 5.01 26.08
CA LYS A 197 9.85 5.11 27.28
C LYS A 197 9.11 5.03 28.60
N LEU A 198 7.77 5.01 28.58
CA LEU A 198 6.97 4.90 29.80
C LEU A 198 7.12 3.50 30.43
N PRO A 199 6.93 3.39 31.75
CA PRO A 199 6.82 2.11 32.43
C PRO A 199 5.73 1.22 31.80
N SER A 200 5.91 -0.09 31.83
CA SER A 200 4.99 -1.05 31.18
C SER A 200 3.53 -0.87 31.62
N SER A 201 3.29 -0.52 32.88
CA SER A 201 1.96 -0.25 33.42
C SER A 201 1.25 0.96 32.80
N GLN A 202 2.00 1.92 32.25
CA GLN A 202 1.48 3.15 31.63
C GLN A 202 1.49 3.09 30.09
N ARG A 203 2.14 2.09 29.50
CA ARG A 203 2.20 1.90 28.04
C ARG A 203 0.94 1.24 27.50
N THR A 204 -0.19 1.92 27.62
CA THR A 204 -1.46 1.46 27.07
C THR A 204 -1.69 2.10 25.70
N THR A 205 -2.47 1.43 24.83
CA THR A 205 -2.91 1.99 23.54
C THR A 205 -3.66 3.31 23.75
N GLN A 206 -4.50 3.39 24.77
CA GLN A 206 -5.25 4.60 25.09
C GLN A 206 -4.31 5.77 25.43
N ALA A 207 -3.25 5.54 26.19
CA ALA A 207 -2.27 6.57 26.53
C ALA A 207 -1.48 7.05 25.30
N LEU A 208 -1.28 6.20 24.29
CA LEU A 208 -0.70 6.61 23.01
C LEU A 208 -1.68 7.45 22.22
N LEU A 209 -2.92 6.99 22.04
CA LEU A 209 -3.93 7.70 21.26
C LEU A 209 -4.20 9.12 21.77
N GLN A 210 -4.18 9.31 23.09
CA GLN A 210 -4.34 10.64 23.72
C GLN A 210 -3.17 11.62 23.45
N ARG A 211 -2.03 11.12 23.00
CA ARG A 211 -0.84 11.92 22.69
C ARG A 211 -0.73 12.32 21.22
N LEU A 212 -1.47 11.64 20.35
CA LEU A 212 -1.47 11.91 18.93
C LEU A 212 -2.41 13.08 18.62
N SER A 213 -2.01 13.93 17.68
CA SER A 213 -2.81 15.09 17.27
C SER A 213 -4.05 14.68 16.48
N PHE A 214 -5.04 15.55 16.45
CA PHE A 214 -6.23 15.40 15.59
C PHE A 214 -5.82 15.31 14.12
N ASP A 215 -4.88 16.14 13.67
CA ASP A 215 -4.35 16.14 12.31
C ASP A 215 -3.79 14.78 11.88
N PHE A 216 -3.15 14.05 12.81
CA PHE A 216 -2.64 12.70 12.51
C PHE A 216 -3.78 11.72 12.21
N PHE A 217 -4.88 11.80 12.96
CA PHE A 217 -6.06 10.96 12.69
C PHE A 217 -6.75 11.36 11.39
N GLU A 218 -6.83 12.65 11.09
CA GLU A 218 -7.39 13.16 9.83
C GLU A 218 -6.65 12.60 8.62
N ILE A 219 -5.30 12.53 8.67
CA ILE A 219 -4.51 11.88 7.63
C ILE A 219 -4.86 10.40 7.54
N LEU A 220 -4.89 9.69 8.67
CA LEU A 220 -5.19 8.26 8.65
C LEU A 220 -6.56 7.98 8.02
N ASP A 221 -7.59 8.71 8.43
CA ASP A 221 -8.95 8.54 7.91
C ASP A 221 -9.05 8.89 6.42
N SER A 222 -8.22 9.83 5.96
CA SER A 222 -8.19 10.26 4.56
C SER A 222 -7.55 9.22 3.62
N VAL A 223 -6.49 8.53 4.05
CA VAL A 223 -5.66 7.70 3.18
C VAL A 223 -5.58 6.22 3.59
N THR A 224 -6.25 5.83 4.67
CA THR A 224 -6.26 4.43 5.10
C THR A 224 -7.67 3.89 5.28
N ILE A 225 -7.85 2.61 5.01
CA ILE A 225 -9.05 1.83 5.33
C ILE A 225 -8.59 0.66 6.17
N ALA A 226 -9.04 0.59 7.42
CA ALA A 226 -8.63 -0.44 8.36
C ALA A 226 -9.85 -1.03 9.08
N ARG A 227 -10.14 -2.28 8.80
CA ARG A 227 -11.22 -3.02 9.46
C ARG A 227 -10.65 -4.19 10.25
N SER A 228 -11.20 -4.44 11.42
CA SER A 228 -10.92 -5.64 12.21
C SER A 228 -12.13 -6.59 12.17
N ARG A 229 -11.92 -7.86 12.54
CA ARG A 229 -13.03 -8.81 12.66
C ARG A 229 -14.10 -8.31 13.62
N LYS A 230 -13.71 -7.78 14.79
CA LYS A 230 -14.64 -7.19 15.75
C LYS A 230 -15.45 -6.02 15.14
N HIS A 231 -14.81 -5.19 14.33
CA HIS A 231 -15.48 -4.09 13.65
C HIS A 231 -16.54 -4.63 12.67
N ILE A 232 -16.20 -5.68 11.91
CA ILE A 232 -17.15 -6.29 10.97
C ILE A 232 -18.31 -6.92 11.73
N GLU A 233 -18.06 -7.69 12.79
CA GLU A 233 -19.10 -8.32 13.61
C GLU A 233 -20.06 -7.31 14.26
N GLN A 234 -19.55 -6.12 14.58
CA GLN A 234 -20.34 -5.06 15.26
C GLN A 234 -21.17 -4.22 14.30
N TYR A 235 -20.68 -3.94 13.10
CA TYR A 235 -21.24 -2.93 12.20
C TYR A 235 -21.76 -3.46 10.86
N TYR A 236 -21.51 -4.72 10.53
CA TYR A 236 -21.94 -5.34 9.28
C TYR A 236 -22.85 -6.54 9.55
N ASP A 237 -23.81 -6.77 8.68
CA ASP A 237 -24.58 -8.02 8.70
C ASP A 237 -23.66 -9.19 8.33
N THR A 238 -23.51 -10.14 9.26
CA THR A 238 -22.62 -11.30 9.11
C THR A 238 -23.39 -12.59 8.92
N THR A 239 -24.71 -12.54 8.68
CA THR A 239 -25.57 -13.71 8.51
C THR A 239 -25.08 -14.65 7.41
N ASP A 240 -24.60 -14.09 6.30
CA ASP A 240 -24.08 -14.84 5.16
C ASP A 240 -22.61 -15.27 5.27
N ILE A 241 -21.84 -14.64 6.19
CA ILE A 241 -20.40 -14.85 6.31
C ILE A 241 -20.07 -15.98 7.30
N GLY A 242 -20.99 -16.27 8.23
CA GLY A 242 -20.75 -17.21 9.32
C GLY A 242 -19.79 -16.64 10.38
N LYS A 243 -19.39 -17.50 11.34
CA LYS A 243 -18.45 -17.10 12.39
C LYS A 243 -17.01 -17.09 11.88
N PHE A 244 -16.28 -16.03 12.17
CA PHE A 244 -14.84 -16.00 11.90
C PHE A 244 -14.10 -17.09 12.68
N PRO A 245 -13.09 -17.74 12.07
CA PRO A 245 -12.26 -18.73 12.77
C PRO A 245 -11.62 -18.12 14.01
N THR A 246 -11.71 -18.79 15.14
CA THR A 246 -10.99 -18.41 16.38
C THR A 246 -9.49 -18.62 16.14
N ARG A 247 -8.68 -17.63 16.43
CA ARG A 247 -7.23 -17.83 16.48
C ARG A 247 -6.92 -18.65 17.74
N LEU A 248 -6.32 -19.82 17.52
CA LEU A 248 -5.67 -20.60 18.57
C LEU A 248 -4.39 -19.91 19.00
#